data_07b3644314ed1d6faede9b42395e7ecc
#
_entry.id   07b3644314ed1d6faede9b42395e7ecc
#
_cell.length_a   1.000
_cell.length_b   1.000
_cell.length_c   1.000
_cell.angle_alpha   90.00
_cell.angle_beta   90.00
_cell.angle_gamma   90.00
#
_symmetry.space_group_name_H-M   'P 1'
#
loop_
_entity.id
_entity.type
_entity.pdbx_description
1 polymer ?
#
loop_
_entity_poly.entity_id
_entity_poly.type
_entity_poly.pdbx_seq_one_letter_code
_entity_poly.pdbx_strand_id
1 'polypeptide(L)'
;MDTKMKKIINKGNHMGELVVKSNDLINASYNLGVVEQRLLLLCIIAARRKEKILSPSDIFYIHASEYIQQFNVDRSVAYRALADGIKGIYDSEIKLVSNDSKRRVNIRWCWKAEYDEDNATVGIAFTEDVIPLISALEQRFTSYDIDQIAKLKSKYAIRLYEIVIAWRSTNKTPVYELNDFRNKLGLDVTEYKTMSNFNINVLNIAMQQINKFTDIKIKVNKHKKGVKIVGFSFEITQRKLKHQN
;
A
#
# COMPACT_ATOMS: atom_id res chain seq x y z
N MET A 1 7.01 -17.49 18.85
CA MET A 1 6.59 -16.08 18.71
C MET A 1 7.60 -15.24 19.46
N ASP A 2 8.42 -14.48 18.73
CA ASP A 2 9.63 -13.84 19.24
C ASP A 2 9.29 -12.70 20.22
N THR A 3 9.97 -12.67 21.35
CA THR A 3 9.83 -11.69 22.45
C THR A 3 10.06 -10.24 21.97
N LYS A 4 10.76 -10.04 20.84
CA LYS A 4 10.94 -8.75 20.17
C LYS A 4 9.64 -8.20 19.56
N MET A 5 8.75 -9.05 19.03
CA MET A 5 7.45 -8.62 18.51
C MET A 5 6.50 -8.18 19.61
N LYS A 6 6.48 -8.85 20.76
CA LYS A 6 5.67 -8.45 21.93
C LYS A 6 6.09 -7.09 22.52
N LYS A 7 7.37 -6.72 22.41
CA LYS A 7 7.88 -5.41 22.90
C LYS A 7 7.50 -4.22 22.03
N ILE A 8 7.16 -4.44 20.75
CA ILE A 8 6.70 -3.39 19.84
C ILE A 8 5.21 -3.10 20.06
N ILE A 9 4.45 -4.07 20.56
CA ILE A 9 3.00 -3.96 20.79
C ILE A 9 2.65 -3.22 22.10
N ASN A 10 3.58 -3.06 23.05
CA ASN A 10 3.30 -2.61 24.42
C ASN A 10 3.93 -1.24 24.81
N LYS A 11 3.99 -0.26 23.93
CA LYS A 11 4.32 1.11 24.32
C LYS A 11 3.23 2.11 23.90
N GLY A 12 2.28 2.28 24.81
CA GLY A 12 1.60 3.52 25.17
C GLY A 12 0.79 4.26 24.10
N ASN A 13 -0.54 4.32 24.28
CA ASN A 13 -1.52 5.32 23.83
C ASN A 13 -1.50 5.71 22.33
N HIS A 14 -2.56 5.28 21.64
CA HIS A 14 -2.85 5.55 20.22
C HIS A 14 -1.75 5.04 19.25
N MET A 15 -1.46 3.76 19.31
CA MET A 15 -0.82 3.11 18.18
C MET A 15 -1.90 2.86 17.14
N GLY A 16 -1.86 3.56 16.02
CA GLY A 16 -2.59 3.22 14.83
C GLY A 16 -2.29 1.78 14.42
N GLU A 17 -3.18 1.19 13.68
CA GLU A 17 -3.05 -0.21 13.31
C GLU A 17 -1.95 -0.40 12.28
N LEU A 18 -1.07 -1.38 12.53
CA LEU A 18 0.05 -1.66 11.64
C LEU A 18 -0.39 -2.44 10.40
N VAL A 19 -0.17 -1.84 9.26
CA VAL A 19 -0.11 -2.55 7.97
C VAL A 19 1.24 -3.23 7.87
N VAL A 20 1.26 -4.50 7.49
CA VAL A 20 2.50 -5.24 7.23
C VAL A 20 2.37 -6.02 5.93
N LYS A 21 3.32 -5.83 5.03
CA LYS A 21 3.38 -6.50 3.72
C LYS A 21 4.78 -7.03 3.49
N SER A 22 4.90 -8.15 2.79
CA SER A 22 6.19 -8.61 2.30
C SER A 22 6.81 -7.58 1.35
N ASN A 23 8.14 -7.53 1.30
CA ASN A 23 8.82 -6.65 0.35
C ASN A 23 8.55 -7.05 -1.12
N ASP A 24 8.20 -8.30 -1.38
CA ASP A 24 7.79 -8.75 -2.70
C ASP A 24 6.46 -8.10 -3.11
N LEU A 25 5.50 -8.00 -2.18
CA LEU A 25 4.24 -7.30 -2.42
C LEU A 25 4.44 -5.78 -2.54
N ILE A 26 5.33 -5.18 -1.75
CA ILE A 26 5.70 -3.76 -1.88
C ILE A 26 6.28 -3.47 -3.27
N ASN A 27 7.12 -4.37 -3.80
CA ASN A 27 7.74 -4.21 -5.11
C ASN A 27 6.88 -4.67 -6.29
N ALA A 28 5.77 -5.35 -6.04
CA ALA A 28 4.84 -5.80 -7.06
C ALA A 28 4.18 -4.62 -7.80
N SER A 29 3.70 -4.88 -9.00
CA SER A 29 2.89 -3.94 -9.78
C SER A 29 1.42 -4.31 -9.67
N TYR A 30 0.58 -3.36 -9.29
CA TYR A 30 -0.87 -3.46 -9.31
C TYR A 30 -1.50 -2.08 -9.43
N ASN A 31 -2.64 -2.01 -10.10
CA ASN A 31 -3.36 -0.76 -10.31
C ASN A 31 -4.67 -0.79 -9.51
N LEU A 32 -4.64 -0.21 -8.34
CA LEU A 32 -5.79 -0.02 -7.46
C LEU A 32 -6.02 1.48 -7.23
N GLY A 33 -7.26 1.91 -7.24
CA GLY A 33 -7.66 3.25 -6.84
C GLY A 33 -7.43 3.50 -5.34
N VAL A 34 -7.74 4.71 -4.88
CA VAL A 34 -7.54 5.08 -3.46
C VAL A 34 -8.45 4.26 -2.54
N VAL A 35 -9.71 4.04 -2.96
CA VAL A 35 -10.70 3.29 -2.16
C VAL A 35 -10.27 1.84 -2.04
N GLU A 36 -9.92 1.21 -3.15
CA GLU A 36 -9.47 -0.18 -3.19
C GLU A 36 -8.21 -0.38 -2.35
N GLN A 37 -7.21 0.52 -2.45
CA GLN A 37 -6.01 0.44 -1.64
C GLN A 37 -6.33 0.54 -0.15
N ARG A 38 -7.15 1.51 0.26
CA ARG A 38 -7.57 1.70 1.66
C ARG A 38 -8.33 0.50 2.20
N LEU A 39 -9.29 -0.01 1.42
CA LEU A 39 -10.08 -1.17 1.79
C LEU A 39 -9.20 -2.42 1.93
N LEU A 40 -8.30 -2.64 0.97
CA LEU A 40 -7.32 -3.73 1.02
C LEU A 40 -6.45 -3.67 2.28
N LEU A 41 -6.00 -2.48 2.67
CA LEU A 41 -5.18 -2.31 3.88
C LEU A 41 -5.96 -2.66 5.16
N LEU A 42 -7.24 -2.29 5.26
CA LEU A 42 -8.10 -2.72 6.37
C LEU A 42 -8.27 -4.25 6.38
N CYS A 43 -8.47 -4.89 5.22
CA CYS A 43 -8.55 -6.35 5.14
C CYS A 43 -7.24 -7.04 5.55
N ILE A 44 -6.08 -6.48 5.21
CA ILE A 44 -4.77 -6.98 5.66
C ILE A 44 -4.63 -6.85 7.18
N ILE A 45 -5.07 -5.73 7.76
CA ILE A 45 -5.09 -5.54 9.21
C ILE A 45 -6.03 -6.54 9.89
N ALA A 46 -7.25 -6.72 9.36
CA ALA A 46 -8.19 -7.72 9.88
C ALA A 46 -7.62 -9.13 9.83
N ALA A 47 -6.93 -9.50 8.75
CA ALA A 47 -6.25 -10.78 8.62
C ALA A 47 -5.16 -10.95 9.70
N ARG A 48 -4.41 -9.90 10.01
CA ARG A 48 -3.37 -9.93 11.03
C ARG A 48 -3.89 -9.99 12.46
N ARG A 49 -5.07 -9.43 12.74
CA ARG A 49 -5.74 -9.55 14.05
C ARG A 49 -6.10 -11.00 14.38
N LYS A 50 -6.20 -11.84 13.35
CA LYS A 50 -6.42 -13.27 13.53
C LYS A 50 -5.11 -13.92 14.01
N GLU A 51 -5.05 -14.32 15.27
CA GLU A 51 -3.85 -14.94 15.91
C GLU A 51 -3.53 -16.35 15.40
N LYS A 52 -4.24 -16.83 14.38
CA LYS A 52 -4.09 -18.17 13.81
C LYS A 52 -3.43 -18.10 12.42
N ILE A 53 -2.92 -19.24 11.96
CA ILE A 53 -2.45 -19.40 10.58
C ILE A 53 -3.62 -19.08 9.63
N LEU A 54 -3.37 -18.18 8.68
CA LEU A 54 -4.38 -17.80 7.69
C LEU A 54 -4.63 -18.96 6.72
N SER A 55 -5.89 -19.13 6.38
CA SER A 55 -6.35 -20.09 5.37
C SER A 55 -7.04 -19.36 4.21
N PRO A 56 -6.98 -19.88 2.98
CA PRO A 56 -7.77 -19.34 1.88
C PRO A 56 -9.29 -19.31 2.13
N SER A 57 -9.79 -20.16 3.03
CA SER A 57 -11.20 -20.19 3.46
C SER A 57 -11.59 -19.06 4.42
N ASP A 58 -10.63 -18.31 4.95
CA ASP A 58 -10.91 -17.21 5.86
C ASP A 58 -11.47 -16.01 5.10
N ILE A 59 -12.59 -15.48 5.59
CA ILE A 59 -13.18 -14.26 5.07
C ILE A 59 -12.94 -13.14 6.08
N PHE A 60 -12.40 -12.04 5.61
CA PHE A 60 -12.12 -10.85 6.41
C PHE A 60 -13.14 -9.78 6.10
N TYR A 61 -13.93 -9.43 7.10
CA TYR A 61 -15.02 -8.47 7.00
C TYR A 61 -14.60 -7.10 7.48
N ILE A 62 -14.99 -6.07 6.73
CA ILE A 62 -14.83 -4.66 7.08
C ILE A 62 -16.20 -3.99 7.05
N HIS A 63 -16.61 -3.46 8.18
CA HIS A 63 -17.82 -2.66 8.28
C HIS A 63 -17.58 -1.23 7.80
N ALA A 64 -18.58 -0.61 7.19
CA ALA A 64 -18.49 0.76 6.66
C ALA A 64 -18.04 1.78 7.72
N SER A 65 -18.43 1.60 8.99
CA SER A 65 -18.00 2.48 10.08
C SER A 65 -16.49 2.46 10.31
N GLU A 66 -15.80 1.31 10.14
CA GLU A 66 -14.34 1.22 10.26
C GLU A 66 -13.66 2.06 9.16
N TYR A 67 -14.15 1.93 7.93
CA TYR A 67 -13.64 2.71 6.80
C TYR A 67 -13.85 4.22 7.01
N ILE A 68 -15.06 4.61 7.45
CA ILE A 68 -15.42 6.01 7.74
C ILE A 68 -14.51 6.58 8.82
N GLN A 69 -14.38 5.86 9.94
CA GLN A 69 -13.56 6.29 11.08
C GLN A 69 -12.09 6.43 10.71
N GLN A 70 -11.53 5.42 10.01
CA GLN A 70 -10.11 5.38 9.67
C GLN A 70 -9.72 6.48 8.69
N PHE A 71 -10.56 6.75 7.69
CA PHE A 71 -10.21 7.65 6.59
C PHE A 71 -10.95 8.99 6.62
N ASN A 72 -11.76 9.20 7.64
CA ASN A 72 -12.56 10.43 7.83
C ASN A 72 -13.30 10.83 6.55
N VAL A 73 -14.09 9.90 6.01
CA VAL A 73 -14.90 10.09 4.81
C VAL A 73 -16.38 10.25 5.16
N ASP A 74 -17.14 10.92 4.28
CA ASP A 74 -18.56 11.06 4.45
C ASP A 74 -19.27 9.70 4.38
N ARG A 75 -20.29 9.51 5.22
CA ARG A 75 -21.06 8.27 5.31
C ARG A 75 -21.74 7.93 4.00
N SER A 76 -22.35 8.90 3.34
CA SER A 76 -23.08 8.69 2.07
C SER A 76 -22.17 8.22 0.94
N VAL A 77 -20.89 8.66 0.96
CA VAL A 77 -19.88 8.28 -0.03
C VAL A 77 -19.30 6.89 0.31
N ALA A 78 -19.15 6.56 1.60
CA ALA A 78 -18.48 5.34 2.03
C ALA A 78 -19.19 4.07 1.56
N TYR A 79 -20.51 4.00 1.66
CA TYR A 79 -21.28 2.79 1.29
C TYR A 79 -21.07 2.41 -0.17
N ARG A 80 -21.25 3.37 -1.08
CA ARG A 80 -21.02 3.14 -2.52
C ARG A 80 -19.57 2.82 -2.81
N ALA A 81 -18.67 3.58 -2.20
CA ALA A 81 -17.24 3.39 -2.37
C ALA A 81 -16.75 1.99 -1.94
N LEU A 82 -17.35 1.42 -0.88
CA LEU A 82 -17.02 0.06 -0.45
C LEU A 82 -17.50 -1.00 -1.43
N ALA A 83 -18.73 -0.90 -1.95
CA ALA A 83 -19.25 -1.83 -2.94
C ALA A 83 -18.40 -1.81 -4.22
N ASP A 84 -18.10 -0.61 -4.74
CA ASP A 84 -17.25 -0.44 -5.92
C ASP A 84 -15.79 -0.88 -5.64
N GLY A 85 -15.28 -0.56 -4.46
CA GLY A 85 -13.92 -0.88 -4.05
C GLY A 85 -13.67 -2.38 -3.91
N ILE A 86 -14.60 -3.13 -3.32
CA ILE A 86 -14.45 -4.59 -3.19
C ILE A 86 -14.46 -5.27 -4.55
N LYS A 87 -15.33 -4.80 -5.46
CA LYS A 87 -15.37 -5.27 -6.85
C LYS A 87 -14.07 -4.94 -7.57
N GLY A 88 -13.54 -3.71 -7.41
CA GLY A 88 -12.26 -3.30 -8.01
C GLY A 88 -11.09 -4.17 -7.55
N ILE A 89 -11.06 -4.57 -6.27
CA ILE A 89 -10.04 -5.50 -5.75
C ILE A 89 -10.21 -6.88 -6.41
N TYR A 90 -11.43 -7.39 -6.49
CA TYR A 90 -11.72 -8.70 -7.09
C TYR A 90 -11.30 -8.78 -8.56
N ASP A 91 -11.52 -7.72 -9.33
CA ASP A 91 -11.21 -7.66 -10.76
C ASP A 91 -9.71 -7.39 -11.03
N SER A 92 -8.95 -6.98 -10.01
CA SER A 92 -7.55 -6.58 -10.17
C SER A 92 -6.55 -7.72 -10.01
N GLU A 93 -5.35 -7.52 -10.55
CA GLU A 93 -4.23 -8.46 -10.51
C GLU A 93 -3.00 -7.84 -9.85
N ILE A 94 -2.19 -8.70 -9.26
CA ILE A 94 -0.83 -8.40 -8.80
C ILE A 94 0.14 -9.01 -9.80
N LYS A 95 1.06 -8.20 -10.30
CA LYS A 95 2.14 -8.65 -11.20
C LYS A 95 3.42 -8.74 -10.40
N LEU A 96 3.87 -9.95 -10.14
CA LEU A 96 5.13 -10.26 -9.48
C LEU A 96 6.21 -10.51 -10.55
N VAL A 97 7.40 -9.98 -10.30
CA VAL A 97 8.57 -10.23 -11.14
C VAL A 97 9.60 -10.94 -10.29
N SER A 98 10.10 -12.09 -10.75
CA SER A 98 11.17 -12.79 -10.05
C SER A 98 12.47 -11.98 -10.05
N ASN A 99 13.34 -12.23 -9.06
CA ASN A 99 14.60 -11.51 -8.88
C ASN A 99 15.53 -11.58 -10.10
N ASP A 100 15.42 -12.62 -10.92
CA ASP A 100 16.16 -12.76 -12.17
C ASP A 100 15.48 -12.08 -13.37
N SER A 101 14.34 -11.41 -13.14
CA SER A 101 13.51 -10.71 -14.14
C SER A 101 12.99 -11.60 -15.30
N LYS A 102 13.16 -12.93 -15.21
CA LYS A 102 12.79 -13.86 -16.28
C LYS A 102 11.37 -14.42 -16.12
N ARG A 103 10.92 -14.58 -14.87
CA ARG A 103 9.59 -15.11 -14.57
C ARG A 103 8.66 -13.99 -14.14
N ARG A 104 7.54 -13.85 -14.83
CA ARG A 104 6.43 -12.96 -14.49
C ARG A 104 5.25 -13.81 -14.05
N VAL A 105 4.66 -13.48 -12.92
CA VAL A 105 3.51 -14.19 -12.37
C VAL A 105 2.40 -13.18 -12.11
N ASN A 106 1.22 -13.42 -12.65
CA ASN A 106 0.03 -12.67 -12.34
C ASN A 106 -0.82 -13.50 -11.39
N ILE A 107 -1.17 -12.91 -10.26
CA ILE A 107 -2.05 -13.52 -9.25
C ILE A 107 -3.23 -12.58 -8.97
N ARG A 108 -4.34 -13.16 -8.48
CA ARG A 108 -5.49 -12.39 -8.02
C ARG A 108 -5.37 -12.10 -6.53
N TRP A 109 -5.90 -10.96 -6.08
CA TRP A 109 -5.93 -10.62 -4.66
C TRP A 109 -6.79 -11.61 -3.86
N CYS A 110 -7.97 -11.91 -4.39
CA CYS A 110 -8.94 -12.74 -3.71
C CYS A 110 -9.66 -13.64 -4.70
N TRP A 111 -10.15 -14.75 -4.20
CA TRP A 111 -11.00 -15.66 -4.94
C TRP A 111 -12.49 -15.42 -4.65
N LYS A 112 -12.81 -14.74 -3.54
CA LYS A 112 -14.16 -14.36 -3.14
C LYS A 112 -14.15 -12.90 -2.66
N ALA A 113 -15.14 -12.15 -3.12
CA ALA A 113 -15.48 -10.83 -2.64
C ALA A 113 -17.00 -10.76 -2.48
N GLU A 114 -17.47 -10.20 -1.38
CA GLU A 114 -18.87 -10.06 -1.08
C GLU A 114 -19.19 -8.68 -0.50
N TYR A 115 -20.40 -8.22 -0.77
CA TYR A 115 -20.95 -7.00 -0.21
C TYR A 115 -22.32 -7.30 0.38
N ASP A 116 -22.48 -7.04 1.66
CA ASP A 116 -23.72 -7.13 2.40
C ASP A 116 -24.27 -5.71 2.60
N GLU A 117 -25.30 -5.38 1.81
CA GLU A 117 -25.90 -4.05 1.82
C GLU A 117 -26.65 -3.78 3.13
N ASP A 118 -27.36 -4.78 3.64
CA ASP A 118 -28.16 -4.66 4.87
C ASP A 118 -27.29 -4.37 6.09
N ASN A 119 -26.14 -5.01 6.17
CA ASN A 119 -25.18 -4.85 7.26
C ASN A 119 -24.06 -3.86 6.93
N ALA A 120 -24.06 -3.24 5.76
CA ALA A 120 -23.02 -2.30 5.31
C ALA A 120 -21.61 -2.86 5.47
N THR A 121 -21.41 -4.11 5.07
CA THR A 121 -20.16 -4.86 5.29
C THR A 121 -19.65 -5.41 3.97
N VAL A 122 -18.35 -5.35 3.78
CA VAL A 122 -17.65 -6.03 2.69
C VAL A 122 -16.80 -7.16 3.24
N GLY A 123 -16.71 -8.26 2.50
CA GLY A 123 -15.89 -9.42 2.86
C GLY A 123 -14.94 -9.79 1.73
N ILE A 124 -13.73 -10.23 2.09
CA ILE A 124 -12.70 -10.70 1.16
C ILE A 124 -12.10 -12.01 1.65
N ALA A 125 -11.96 -12.99 0.77
CA ALA A 125 -11.14 -14.17 0.99
C ALA A 125 -9.93 -14.13 0.07
N PHE A 126 -8.74 -13.96 0.65
CA PHE A 126 -7.49 -13.88 -0.10
C PHE A 126 -7.16 -15.20 -0.80
N THR A 127 -6.50 -15.11 -1.96
CA THR A 127 -5.97 -16.30 -2.62
C THR A 127 -4.83 -16.93 -1.81
N GLU A 128 -4.56 -18.20 -2.06
CA GLU A 128 -3.43 -18.91 -1.46
C GLU A 128 -2.09 -18.20 -1.75
N ASP A 129 -1.92 -17.64 -2.93
CA ASP A 129 -0.72 -16.89 -3.33
C ASP A 129 -0.53 -15.57 -2.56
N VAL A 130 -1.63 -14.91 -2.14
CA VAL A 130 -1.57 -13.64 -1.40
C VAL A 130 -1.31 -13.83 0.08
N ILE A 131 -1.80 -14.92 0.68
CA ILE A 131 -1.65 -15.17 2.11
C ILE A 131 -0.20 -15.06 2.60
N PRO A 132 0.81 -15.72 1.98
CA PRO A 132 2.20 -15.57 2.42
C PRO A 132 2.75 -14.15 2.27
N LEU A 133 2.20 -13.35 1.36
CA LEU A 133 2.64 -11.96 1.14
C LEU A 133 2.16 -11.00 2.23
N ILE A 134 1.17 -11.40 3.04
CA ILE A 134 0.57 -10.59 4.11
C ILE A 134 0.68 -11.22 5.50
N SER A 135 1.08 -12.49 5.63
CA SER A 135 1.12 -13.22 6.91
C SER A 135 2.45 -13.89 7.24
N ALA A 136 3.15 -14.48 6.29
CA ALA A 136 4.43 -15.17 6.51
C ALA A 136 5.61 -14.17 6.50
N LEU A 137 5.69 -13.35 7.55
CA LEU A 137 6.55 -12.16 7.59
C LEU A 137 7.77 -12.35 8.51
N GLU A 138 8.39 -13.52 8.48
CA GLU A 138 9.59 -13.79 9.28
C GLU A 138 10.81 -13.02 8.79
N GLN A 139 10.90 -12.76 7.48
CA GLN A 139 11.99 -12.01 6.85
C GLN A 139 11.48 -11.12 5.72
N ARG A 140 12.12 -9.94 5.52
CA ARG A 140 11.87 -9.03 4.39
C ARG A 140 10.44 -8.50 4.31
N PHE A 141 9.98 -7.84 5.36
CA PHE A 141 8.70 -7.15 5.37
C PHE A 141 8.85 -5.65 5.62
N THR A 142 7.83 -4.92 5.23
CA THR A 142 7.66 -3.49 5.52
C THR A 142 6.42 -3.32 6.38
N SER A 143 6.56 -2.56 7.48
CA SER A 143 5.44 -2.20 8.35
C SER A 143 5.33 -0.69 8.49
N TYR A 144 4.12 -0.19 8.56
CA TYR A 144 3.82 1.22 8.82
C TYR A 144 2.43 1.36 9.43
N ASP A 145 2.20 2.48 10.10
CA ASP A 145 0.90 2.80 10.68
C ASP A 145 -0.07 3.23 9.57
N ILE A 146 -1.30 2.70 9.55
CA ILE A 146 -2.32 3.03 8.55
C ILE A 146 -2.67 4.52 8.54
N ASP A 147 -2.49 5.22 9.66
CA ASP A 147 -2.73 6.66 9.77
C ASP A 147 -1.84 7.48 8.83
N GLN A 148 -0.66 6.94 8.46
CA GLN A 148 0.25 7.59 7.53
C GLN A 148 -0.36 7.76 6.13
N ILE A 149 -1.27 6.86 5.75
CA ILE A 149 -1.91 6.94 4.43
C ILE A 149 -3.31 7.55 4.47
N ALA A 150 -3.88 7.76 5.66
CA ALA A 150 -5.27 8.18 5.82
C ALA A 150 -5.60 9.49 5.09
N LYS A 151 -4.66 10.44 5.05
CA LYS A 151 -4.81 11.75 4.38
C LYS A 151 -4.30 11.78 2.94
N LEU A 152 -3.76 10.68 2.42
CA LEU A 152 -3.30 10.61 1.03
C LEU A 152 -4.50 10.39 0.10
N LYS A 153 -4.68 11.29 -0.86
CA LYS A 153 -5.80 11.29 -1.81
C LYS A 153 -5.40 10.80 -3.22
N SER A 154 -4.12 10.55 -3.45
CA SER A 154 -3.61 10.01 -4.71
C SER A 154 -3.25 8.55 -4.55
N LYS A 155 -3.73 7.69 -5.45
CA LYS A 155 -3.31 6.27 -5.52
C LYS A 155 -1.80 6.13 -5.62
N TYR A 156 -1.16 7.04 -6.34
CA TYR A 156 0.29 7.07 -6.51
C TYR A 156 1.03 7.54 -5.25
N ALA A 157 0.40 8.39 -4.44
CA ALA A 157 0.99 8.80 -3.17
C ALA A 157 1.03 7.64 -2.17
N ILE A 158 -0.02 6.84 -2.10
CA ILE A 158 -0.06 5.63 -1.26
C ILE A 158 1.03 4.65 -1.73
N ARG A 159 1.09 4.35 -3.03
CA ARG A 159 2.10 3.45 -3.58
C ARG A 159 3.53 3.95 -3.38
N LEU A 160 3.79 5.23 -3.66
CA LEU A 160 5.11 5.81 -3.46
C LEU A 160 5.51 5.78 -1.98
N TYR A 161 4.59 6.07 -1.06
CA TYR A 161 4.86 5.96 0.37
C TYR A 161 5.30 4.54 0.75
N GLU A 162 4.57 3.51 0.32
CA GLU A 162 4.91 2.11 0.58
C GLU A 162 6.30 1.73 0.04
N ILE A 163 6.61 2.15 -1.20
CA ILE A 163 7.89 1.87 -1.84
C ILE A 163 9.06 2.52 -1.08
N VAL A 164 8.89 3.77 -0.64
CA VAL A 164 9.99 4.49 0.02
C VAL A 164 10.13 4.12 1.49
N ILE A 165 9.03 3.86 2.23
CA ILE A 165 9.09 3.52 3.65
C ILE A 165 9.80 2.17 3.90
N ALA A 166 9.83 1.29 2.92
CA ALA A 166 10.62 0.06 2.95
C ALA A 166 12.13 0.30 3.14
N TRP A 167 12.60 1.49 2.81
CA TRP A 167 14.01 1.90 2.89
C TRP A 167 14.30 2.90 4.02
N ARG A 168 13.37 3.03 4.98
CA ARG A 168 13.53 4.01 6.08
C ARG A 168 14.78 3.80 6.93
N SER A 169 15.27 2.56 7.05
CA SER A 169 16.47 2.24 7.83
C SER A 169 17.77 2.71 7.17
N THR A 170 17.78 2.79 5.83
CA THR A 170 18.94 3.22 5.04
C THR A 170 18.84 4.70 4.65
N ASN A 171 17.71 5.35 4.90
CA ASN A 171 17.40 6.73 4.52
C ASN A 171 17.51 7.03 3.02
N LYS A 172 17.63 6.02 2.18
CA LYS A 172 17.76 6.16 0.72
C LYS A 172 17.28 4.90 0.01
N THR A 173 16.56 5.08 -1.09
CA THR A 173 16.18 3.97 -1.96
C THR A 173 17.30 3.62 -2.94
N PRO A 174 17.31 2.42 -3.52
CA PRO A 174 18.08 2.15 -4.73
C PRO A 174 17.59 3.05 -5.88
N VAL A 175 18.33 3.03 -6.99
CA VAL A 175 17.89 3.63 -8.24
C VAL A 175 16.88 2.68 -8.89
N TYR A 176 15.65 3.13 -9.03
CA TYR A 176 14.64 2.46 -9.82
C TYR A 176 14.77 2.89 -11.28
N GLU A 177 14.86 1.94 -12.19
CA GLU A 177 14.74 2.21 -13.63
C GLU A 177 13.36 2.80 -13.93
N LEU A 178 13.27 3.69 -14.92
CA LEU A 178 12.05 4.47 -15.18
C LEU A 178 10.81 3.61 -15.39
N ASN A 179 10.90 2.57 -16.21
CA ASN A 179 9.73 1.71 -16.50
C ASN A 179 9.38 0.82 -15.31
N ASP A 180 10.38 0.31 -14.59
CA ASP A 180 10.16 -0.44 -13.35
C ASP A 180 9.47 0.43 -12.29
N PHE A 181 9.92 1.68 -12.12
CA PHE A 181 9.29 2.61 -11.18
C PHE A 181 7.83 2.92 -11.55
N ARG A 182 7.55 3.15 -12.82
CA ARG A 182 6.17 3.37 -13.31
C ARG A 182 5.30 2.14 -13.03
N ASN A 183 5.80 0.95 -13.29
CA ASN A 183 5.10 -0.31 -13.01
C ASN A 183 4.80 -0.48 -11.52
N LYS A 184 5.78 -0.21 -10.64
CA LYS A 184 5.59 -0.28 -9.18
C LYS A 184 4.55 0.72 -8.66
N LEU A 185 4.40 1.87 -9.32
CA LEU A 185 3.33 2.83 -9.03
C LEU A 185 1.96 2.40 -9.58
N GLY A 186 1.87 1.30 -10.32
CA GLY A 186 0.64 0.79 -10.93
C GLY A 186 0.21 1.57 -12.16
N LEU A 187 1.13 2.23 -12.85
CA LEU A 187 0.85 2.94 -14.09
C LEU A 187 0.79 1.98 -15.28
N ASP A 188 -0.26 2.13 -16.08
CA ASP A 188 -0.31 1.52 -17.40
C ASP A 188 0.70 2.20 -18.35
N VAL A 189 1.14 1.49 -19.38
CA VAL A 189 2.09 2.00 -20.38
C VAL A 189 1.53 3.19 -21.17
N THR A 190 0.20 3.33 -21.22
CA THR A 190 -0.52 4.39 -21.92
C THR A 190 -0.74 5.64 -21.07
N GLU A 191 -0.65 5.52 -19.74
CA GLU A 191 -0.86 6.63 -18.82
C GLU A 191 0.37 7.56 -18.77
N TYR A 192 0.18 8.86 -18.74
CA TYR A 192 1.23 9.90 -18.55
C TYR A 192 2.54 9.62 -19.32
N LYS A 193 2.45 9.38 -20.62
CA LYS A 193 3.57 8.97 -21.50
C LYS A 193 4.75 9.93 -21.49
N THR A 194 4.48 11.26 -21.42
CA THR A 194 5.56 12.25 -21.37
C THR A 194 6.07 12.44 -19.95
N MET A 195 7.38 12.70 -19.83
CA MET A 195 8.00 12.95 -18.52
C MET A 195 7.39 14.18 -17.82
N SER A 196 6.96 15.19 -18.57
CA SER A 196 6.27 16.35 -18.02
C SER A 196 4.94 15.96 -17.36
N ASN A 197 4.08 15.22 -18.07
CA ASN A 197 2.81 14.76 -17.53
C ASN A 197 3.00 13.82 -16.34
N PHE A 198 3.98 12.90 -16.39
CA PHE A 198 4.32 12.05 -15.27
C PHE A 198 4.76 12.85 -14.04
N ASN A 199 5.64 13.85 -14.22
CA ASN A 199 6.08 14.68 -13.10
C ASN A 199 4.92 15.47 -12.49
N ILE A 200 4.07 16.10 -13.29
CA ILE A 200 3.00 16.98 -12.81
C ILE A 200 1.89 16.18 -12.13
N ASN A 201 1.40 15.12 -12.78
CA ASN A 201 0.18 14.42 -12.35
C ASN A 201 0.44 13.23 -11.41
N VAL A 202 1.67 12.73 -11.35
CA VAL A 202 2.03 11.57 -10.54
C VAL A 202 3.05 11.94 -9.48
N LEU A 203 4.28 12.24 -9.88
CA LEU A 203 5.40 12.34 -8.94
C LEU A 203 5.29 13.53 -8.00
N ASN A 204 5.01 14.73 -8.51
CA ASN A 204 4.94 15.94 -7.68
C ASN A 204 3.77 15.89 -6.71
N ILE A 205 2.59 15.41 -7.17
CA ILE A 205 1.41 15.24 -6.31
C ILE A 205 1.70 14.22 -5.19
N ALA A 206 2.28 13.08 -5.54
CA ALA A 206 2.62 12.05 -4.57
C ALA A 206 3.61 12.56 -3.53
N MET A 207 4.70 13.18 -3.96
CA MET A 207 5.71 13.75 -3.07
C MET A 207 5.14 14.86 -2.17
N GLN A 208 4.31 15.76 -2.72
CA GLN A 208 3.68 16.82 -1.94
C GLN A 208 2.82 16.24 -0.82
N GLN A 209 1.99 15.23 -1.13
CA GLN A 209 1.12 14.61 -0.13
C GLN A 209 1.93 13.86 0.92
N ILE A 210 2.91 13.05 0.54
CA ILE A 210 3.82 12.36 1.47
C ILE A 210 4.51 13.37 2.38
N ASN A 211 5.13 14.39 1.79
CA ASN A 211 5.85 15.42 2.52
C ASN A 211 4.96 16.26 3.44
N LYS A 212 3.66 16.33 3.20
CA LYS A 212 2.71 17.09 4.04
C LYS A 212 2.10 16.24 5.13
N PHE A 213 1.72 15.00 4.85
CA PHE A 213 0.78 14.24 5.66
C PHE A 213 1.35 13.01 6.35
N THR A 214 2.61 12.59 6.06
CA THR A 214 3.18 11.37 6.62
C THR A 214 4.34 11.63 7.59
N ASP A 215 4.80 10.58 8.24
CA ASP A 215 5.93 10.55 9.17
C ASP A 215 7.31 10.71 8.51
N ILE A 216 7.35 10.82 7.17
CA ILE A 216 8.60 11.02 6.42
C ILE A 216 8.54 12.26 5.53
N LYS A 217 9.73 12.76 5.18
CA LYS A 217 9.96 13.65 4.05
C LYS A 217 10.82 12.94 3.03
N ILE A 218 10.48 13.11 1.76
CA ILE A 218 11.25 12.55 0.65
C ILE A 218 11.72 13.64 -0.31
N LYS A 219 12.92 13.42 -0.85
CA LYS A 219 13.48 14.22 -1.93
C LYS A 219 13.86 13.29 -3.06
N VAL A 220 13.44 13.64 -4.29
CA VAL A 220 13.72 12.84 -5.48
C VAL A 220 15.06 13.22 -6.09
N ASN A 221 15.84 12.21 -6.48
CA ASN A 221 17.01 12.34 -7.33
C ASN A 221 16.71 11.73 -8.69
N LYS A 222 16.89 12.54 -9.76
CA LYS A 222 16.65 12.13 -11.15
C LYS A 222 17.95 11.65 -11.77
N HIS A 223 17.98 10.40 -12.22
CA HIS A 223 19.12 9.81 -12.90
C HIS A 223 18.95 9.96 -14.40
N LYS A 224 20.00 10.47 -15.08
CA LYS A 224 19.96 10.79 -16.50
C LYS A 224 21.03 10.04 -17.29
N LYS A 225 20.70 9.74 -18.56
CA LYS A 225 21.65 9.36 -19.60
C LYS A 225 21.56 10.39 -20.73
N GLY A 226 22.55 11.28 -20.78
CA GLY A 226 22.45 12.53 -21.56
C GLY A 226 21.34 13.41 -21.02
N VAL A 227 20.40 13.83 -21.88
CA VAL A 227 19.25 14.67 -21.50
C VAL A 227 18.04 13.87 -21.00
N LYS A 228 18.02 12.55 -21.23
CA LYS A 228 16.87 11.68 -20.90
C LYS A 228 16.96 11.20 -19.44
N ILE A 229 15.83 11.30 -18.71
CA ILE A 229 15.68 10.67 -17.39
C ILE A 229 15.50 9.17 -17.59
N VAL A 230 16.35 8.38 -16.95
CA VAL A 230 16.36 6.90 -17.03
C VAL A 230 15.95 6.24 -15.72
N GLY A 231 15.85 7.00 -14.62
CA GLY A 231 15.44 6.44 -13.34
C GLY A 231 15.33 7.47 -12.23
N PHE A 232 14.88 7.01 -11.07
CA PHE A 232 14.67 7.80 -9.88
C PHE A 232 15.22 7.08 -8.64
N SER A 233 15.73 7.85 -7.68
CA SER A 233 15.95 7.41 -6.30
C SER A 233 15.46 8.48 -5.34
N PHE A 234 15.23 8.10 -4.08
CA PHE A 234 14.66 8.99 -3.08
C PHE A 234 15.55 9.00 -1.83
N GLU A 235 15.79 10.19 -1.31
CA GLU A 235 16.31 10.42 0.02
C GLU A 235 15.14 10.51 0.98
N ILE A 236 15.27 9.89 2.16
CA ILE A 236 14.19 9.75 3.15
C ILE A 236 14.66 10.39 4.45
N THR A 237 13.86 11.28 5.00
CA THR A 237 14.09 11.88 6.33
C THR A 237 12.89 11.55 7.20
N GLN A 238 13.10 10.84 8.30
CA GLN A 238 12.05 10.57 9.27
C GLN A 238 11.71 11.84 10.05
N ARG A 239 10.43 12.06 10.30
CA ARG A 239 9.96 13.14 11.16
C ARG A 239 9.67 12.57 12.55
N LYS A 240 10.06 13.27 13.59
CA LYS A 240 9.45 13.08 14.90
C LYS A 240 8.03 13.63 14.80
N LEU A 241 7.03 12.75 14.81
CA LEU A 241 5.65 13.20 14.96
C LEU A 241 5.57 13.92 16.31
N LYS A 242 5.31 15.23 16.27
CA LYS A 242 4.86 15.93 17.48
C LYS A 242 3.48 15.34 17.77
N HIS A 243 3.36 14.61 18.87
CA HIS A 243 2.06 14.27 19.41
C HIS A 243 1.33 15.60 19.61
N GLN A 244 0.26 15.83 18.85
CA GLN A 244 -0.66 16.91 19.15
C GLN A 244 -1.40 16.47 20.41
N ASN A 245 -1.07 17.15 21.52
CA ASN A 245 -1.83 17.09 22.77
C ASN A 245 -3.25 17.59 22.53
#